data_6b7413b0fafe822c489d301637a121d5
#
_entry.id   6b7413b0fafe822c489d301637a121d5
#
_cell.length_a   1.000
_cell.length_b   1.000
_cell.length_c   1.000
_cell.angle_alpha   90.00
_cell.angle_beta   90.00
_cell.angle_gamma   90.00
#
_symmetry.space_group_name_H-M   'P 1'
#
loop_
_entity.id
_entity.type
_entity.pdbx_description
1 polymer ?
#
loop_
_entity_poly.entity_id
_entity_poly.type
_entity_poly.pdbx_seq_one_letter_code
_entity_poly.pdbx_strand_id
1 'polypeptide(L)'
;MAHDLETQNGVASFASFREPAWHGLGTVFTEEKTTSEMLAAANLNNWNVRLEDLETPTHLTSDKSYQYVLRTNPTDTTQTDILGIVGERYVPLQNEDLFSFGDNILDGGGRWETAGSIKGGRVVFGSLALERETVLDPNGVSDVVKTYLLINTSHDGSIAIQASITPVR
;
A
#
# COMPACT_ATOMS: atom_id res chain seq x y z
N MET A 1 -5.57 -5.33 17.40
CA MET A 1 -6.46 -5.82 16.33
C MET A 1 -5.67 -6.76 15.45
N ALA A 2 -6.23 -7.89 15.03
CA ALA A 2 -5.50 -8.96 14.35
C ALA A 2 -4.98 -8.63 12.93
N HIS A 3 -5.42 -7.53 12.33
CA HIS A 3 -5.06 -7.15 10.95
C HIS A 3 -4.14 -5.93 10.85
N ASP A 4 -3.91 -5.19 11.95
CA ASP A 4 -3.10 -3.97 12.01
C ASP A 4 -3.41 -2.89 10.91
N LEU A 5 -4.63 -2.99 10.36
CA LEU A 5 -5.10 -2.11 9.29
C LEU A 5 -5.26 -0.69 9.83
N GLU A 6 -4.80 0.27 9.06
CA GLU A 6 -4.95 1.67 9.43
C GLU A 6 -6.43 2.08 9.43
N THR A 7 -6.85 2.68 10.53
CA THR A 7 -8.19 3.25 10.67
C THR A 7 -8.06 4.62 11.32
N GLN A 8 -8.59 5.66 10.66
CA GLN A 8 -8.60 7.03 11.15
C GLN A 8 -10.02 7.59 11.04
N ASN A 9 -10.50 8.24 12.09
CA ASN A 9 -11.85 8.82 12.12
C ASN A 9 -12.97 7.85 11.71
N GLY A 10 -12.80 6.55 12.01
CA GLY A 10 -13.74 5.50 11.61
C GLY A 10 -13.62 5.04 10.15
N VAL A 11 -12.69 5.60 9.38
CA VAL A 11 -12.42 5.24 7.98
C VAL A 11 -11.19 4.33 7.92
N ALA A 12 -11.33 3.16 7.31
CA ALA A 12 -10.23 2.24 7.09
C ALA A 12 -9.53 2.53 5.76
N SER A 13 -8.20 2.59 5.78
CA SER A 13 -7.39 2.73 4.58
C SER A 13 -7.21 1.37 3.91
N PHE A 14 -8.30 0.89 3.30
CA PHE A 14 -8.35 -0.40 2.60
C PHE A 14 -9.45 -0.40 1.54
N ALA A 15 -9.19 -1.05 0.41
CA ALA A 15 -10.18 -1.33 -0.61
C ALA A 15 -10.00 -2.75 -1.16
N SER A 16 -11.11 -3.39 -1.55
CA SER A 16 -11.14 -4.73 -2.14
C SER A 16 -12.15 -4.84 -3.29
N PHE A 17 -11.86 -5.73 -4.23
CA PHE A 17 -12.70 -6.00 -5.39
C PHE A 17 -13.65 -7.17 -5.12
N ARG A 18 -14.94 -6.96 -5.41
CA ARG A 18 -16.08 -7.90 -5.31
C ARG A 18 -16.41 -8.37 -3.92
N GLU A 19 -15.45 -8.80 -3.12
CA GLU A 19 -15.71 -9.41 -1.82
C GLU A 19 -15.07 -8.60 -0.70
N PRO A 20 -15.79 -8.43 0.43
CA PRO A 20 -15.18 -7.83 1.59
C PRO A 20 -14.10 -8.76 2.15
N ALA A 21 -12.98 -8.18 2.58
CA ALA A 21 -11.98 -8.93 3.30
C ALA A 21 -12.55 -9.48 4.62
N TRP A 22 -11.93 -10.52 5.17
CA TRP A 22 -12.39 -11.20 6.39
C TRP A 22 -12.63 -10.28 7.60
N HIS A 23 -11.95 -9.12 7.64
CA HIS A 23 -12.13 -8.12 8.71
C HIS A 23 -13.33 -7.19 8.50
N GLY A 24 -13.96 -7.20 7.32
CA GLY A 24 -15.15 -6.41 7.00
C GLY A 24 -14.95 -4.89 6.97
N LEU A 25 -13.71 -4.41 6.89
CA LEU A 25 -13.37 -2.99 6.87
C LEU A 25 -12.97 -2.53 5.47
N GLY A 26 -13.12 -1.22 5.22
CA GLY A 26 -12.72 -0.59 3.97
C GLY A 26 -13.82 -0.54 2.92
N THR A 27 -13.45 -0.15 1.72
CA THR A 27 -14.36 0.02 0.58
C THR A 27 -14.37 -1.25 -0.28
N VAL A 28 -15.57 -1.77 -0.57
CA VAL A 28 -15.75 -2.87 -1.52
C VAL A 28 -16.30 -2.31 -2.83
N PHE A 29 -15.68 -2.63 -3.94
CA PHE A 29 -16.12 -2.21 -5.26
C PHE A 29 -16.39 -3.44 -6.16
N THR A 30 -17.33 -3.30 -7.10
CA THR A 30 -17.78 -4.39 -7.99
C THR A 30 -17.36 -4.21 -9.44
N GLU A 31 -16.88 -3.02 -9.78
CA GLU A 31 -16.36 -2.68 -11.10
C GLU A 31 -14.84 -2.55 -11.05
N GLU A 32 -14.16 -2.89 -12.14
CA GLU A 32 -12.72 -2.72 -12.24
C GLU A 32 -12.31 -1.25 -12.08
N LYS A 33 -11.24 -1.02 -11.36
CA LYS A 33 -10.74 0.30 -11.03
C LYS A 33 -9.41 0.58 -11.72
N THR A 34 -9.25 1.79 -12.19
CA THR A 34 -7.95 2.35 -12.54
C THR A 34 -7.09 2.48 -11.30
N THR A 35 -5.79 2.61 -11.46
CA THR A 35 -4.84 2.84 -10.35
C THR A 35 -5.24 4.05 -9.51
N SER A 36 -5.61 5.16 -10.12
CA SER A 36 -6.03 6.37 -9.40
C SER A 36 -7.31 6.16 -8.59
N GLU A 37 -8.30 5.45 -9.13
CA GLU A 37 -9.54 5.12 -8.43
C GLU A 37 -9.30 4.13 -7.28
N MET A 38 -8.36 3.18 -7.47
CA MET A 38 -7.99 2.24 -6.41
C MET A 38 -7.32 2.95 -5.24
N LEU A 39 -6.37 3.84 -5.50
CA LEU A 39 -5.72 4.68 -4.49
C LEU A 39 -6.75 5.52 -3.73
N ALA A 40 -7.69 6.15 -4.44
CA ALA A 40 -8.75 6.94 -3.81
C ALA A 40 -9.67 6.07 -2.94
N ALA A 41 -10.09 4.89 -3.42
CA ALA A 41 -10.94 3.96 -2.68
C ALA A 41 -10.29 3.43 -1.40
N ALA A 42 -8.96 3.28 -1.41
CA ALA A 42 -8.17 2.82 -0.28
C ALA A 42 -7.64 3.94 0.63
N ASN A 43 -7.98 5.21 0.36
CA ASN A 43 -7.44 6.40 1.07
C ASN A 43 -5.91 6.48 1.04
N LEU A 44 -5.30 6.10 -0.09
CA LEU A 44 -3.85 6.10 -0.28
C LEU A 44 -3.35 7.26 -1.15
N ASN A 45 -4.25 8.00 -1.78
CA ASN A 45 -3.91 9.14 -2.65
C ASN A 45 -3.62 10.42 -1.87
N ASN A 46 -2.87 11.33 -2.48
CA ASN A 46 -2.60 12.67 -1.99
C ASN A 46 -1.94 12.73 -0.60
N TRP A 47 -1.17 11.73 -0.24
CA TRP A 47 -0.47 11.71 1.04
C TRP A 47 0.63 12.77 1.13
N ASN A 48 1.19 13.19 -0.01
CA ASN A 48 2.28 14.15 -0.07
C ASN A 48 3.39 13.77 0.92
N VAL A 49 3.94 12.57 0.77
CA VAL A 49 4.99 12.04 1.65
C VAL A 49 6.23 12.89 1.48
N ARG A 50 6.74 13.46 2.57
CA ARG A 50 7.84 14.43 2.57
C ARG A 50 8.75 14.25 3.76
N LEU A 51 9.94 14.82 3.65
CA LEU A 51 10.91 14.86 4.74
C LEU A 51 10.93 16.22 5.39
N GLU A 52 11.14 16.23 6.70
CA GLU A 52 11.38 17.42 7.50
C GLU A 52 12.51 17.14 8.49
N ASP A 53 13.45 18.05 8.61
CA ASP A 53 14.62 17.87 9.45
C ASP A 53 14.22 17.73 10.93
N LEU A 54 14.81 16.75 11.60
CA LEU A 54 14.68 16.57 13.03
C LEU A 54 15.71 17.47 13.73
N GLU A 55 15.23 18.44 14.50
CA GLU A 55 16.12 19.29 15.31
C GLU A 55 16.86 18.45 16.36
N THR A 56 18.18 18.41 16.22
CA THR A 56 19.03 17.71 17.19
C THR A 56 19.35 18.65 18.34
N PRO A 57 19.18 18.23 19.61
CA PRO A 57 19.59 19.02 20.76
C PRO A 57 21.09 19.37 20.66
N THR A 58 21.44 20.63 20.92
CA THR A 58 22.80 21.20 20.74
C THR A 58 23.90 20.53 21.56
N HIS A 59 23.53 19.71 22.55
CA HIS A 59 24.46 18.97 23.41
C HIS A 59 24.79 17.55 22.89
N LEU A 60 24.15 17.12 21.79
CA LEU A 60 24.46 15.84 21.17
C LEU A 60 25.53 16.03 20.09
N THR A 61 26.63 15.31 20.24
CA THR A 61 27.70 15.24 19.24
C THR A 61 27.42 14.07 18.27
N SER A 62 26.41 14.20 17.43
CA SER A 62 26.13 13.20 16.40
C SER A 62 26.41 13.80 15.04
N ASP A 63 27.23 13.12 14.24
CA ASP A 63 27.49 13.48 12.86
C ASP A 63 26.35 13.03 11.94
N LYS A 64 25.31 12.37 12.50
CA LYS A 64 24.17 11.82 11.73
C LYS A 64 23.00 12.78 11.81
N SER A 65 22.50 13.18 10.64
CA SER A 65 21.22 13.86 10.53
C SER A 65 20.07 12.86 10.44
N TYR A 66 18.97 13.20 11.05
CA TYR A 66 17.73 12.43 10.99
C TYR A 66 16.61 13.34 10.50
N GLN A 67 15.64 12.73 9.84
CA GLN A 67 14.49 13.44 9.30
C GLN A 67 13.20 12.71 9.66
N TYR A 68 12.15 13.47 9.92
CA TYR A 68 10.79 12.93 9.97
C TYR A 68 10.34 12.58 8.56
N VAL A 69 9.66 11.44 8.44
CA VAL A 69 8.82 11.16 7.28
C VAL A 69 7.40 11.55 7.63
N LEU A 70 6.88 12.53 6.93
CA LEU A 70 5.57 13.12 7.15
C LEU A 70 4.63 12.82 5.98
N ARG A 71 3.34 12.75 6.29
CA ARG A 71 2.30 12.77 5.25
C ARG A 71 1.18 13.74 5.62
N THR A 72 0.44 14.19 4.64
CA THR A 72 -0.87 14.81 4.85
C THR A 72 -1.84 13.70 5.27
N ASN A 73 -2.60 13.93 6.35
CA ASN A 73 -3.57 12.95 6.84
C ASN A 73 -4.68 12.73 5.80
N PRO A 74 -4.96 11.48 5.39
CA PRO A 74 -5.92 11.21 4.31
C PRO A 74 -7.39 11.47 4.69
N THR A 75 -7.70 11.55 5.98
CA THR A 75 -9.07 11.80 6.47
C THR A 75 -9.28 13.22 7.00
N ASP A 76 -8.19 13.96 7.23
CA ASP A 76 -8.20 15.38 7.62
C ASP A 76 -6.97 16.10 7.06
N THR A 77 -7.11 16.71 5.91
CA THR A 77 -6.01 17.34 5.18
C THR A 77 -5.40 18.56 5.90
N THR A 78 -5.99 19.01 7.00
CA THR A 78 -5.41 20.04 7.88
C THR A 78 -4.38 19.49 8.85
N GLN A 79 -4.30 18.16 9.00
CA GLN A 79 -3.39 17.46 9.89
C GLN A 79 -2.21 16.85 9.13
N THR A 80 -1.11 16.70 9.83
CA THR A 80 0.09 16.01 9.34
C THR A 80 0.41 14.86 10.28
N ASP A 81 0.60 13.67 9.71
CA ASP A 81 0.99 12.48 10.45
C ASP A 81 2.49 12.23 10.32
N ILE A 82 3.11 11.75 11.39
CA ILE A 82 4.49 11.25 11.39
C ILE A 82 4.45 9.75 11.07
N LEU A 83 5.07 9.34 9.97
CA LEU A 83 5.18 7.93 9.57
C LEU A 83 6.43 7.27 10.14
N GLY A 84 7.52 8.02 10.34
CA GLY A 84 8.76 7.48 10.86
C GLY A 84 9.86 8.52 11.01
N ILE A 85 11.02 8.05 11.46
CA ILE A 85 12.28 8.81 11.51
C ILE A 85 13.31 8.02 10.71
N VAL A 86 13.96 8.69 9.78
CA VAL A 86 14.90 8.08 8.84
C VAL A 86 16.22 8.85 8.81
N GLY A 87 17.26 8.21 8.29
CA GLY A 87 18.55 8.89 8.06
C GLY A 87 18.56 9.60 6.71
N GLU A 88 19.59 10.42 6.51
CA GLU A 88 19.80 11.30 5.35
C GLU A 88 19.76 10.63 3.96
N ARG A 89 19.94 9.30 3.90
CA ARG A 89 19.95 8.54 2.63
C ARG A 89 18.57 8.05 2.21
N TYR A 90 17.55 8.27 3.03
CA TYR A 90 16.21 7.87 2.68
C TYR A 90 15.61 8.82 1.64
N VAL A 91 14.98 8.26 0.63
CA VAL A 91 14.24 9.01 -0.39
C VAL A 91 12.78 8.60 -0.30
N PRO A 92 11.87 9.53 -0.04
CA PRO A 92 10.44 9.22 0.06
C PRO A 92 9.88 8.82 -1.32
N LEU A 93 9.07 7.77 -1.32
CA LEU A 93 8.30 7.35 -2.48
C LEU A 93 6.85 7.75 -2.27
N GLN A 94 6.20 8.32 -3.29
CA GLN A 94 4.76 8.57 -3.24
C GLN A 94 4.00 7.25 -3.49
N ASN A 95 2.79 7.13 -2.94
CA ASN A 95 1.96 5.96 -3.20
C ASN A 95 1.59 5.87 -4.68
N GLU A 96 1.34 7.00 -5.30
CA GLU A 96 1.04 7.11 -6.73
C GLU A 96 2.16 6.52 -7.59
N ASP A 97 3.42 6.80 -7.24
CA ASP A 97 4.59 6.27 -7.97
C ASP A 97 4.73 4.75 -7.79
N LEU A 98 4.50 4.24 -6.56
CA LEU A 98 4.50 2.79 -6.31
C LEU A 98 3.43 2.07 -7.12
N PHE A 99 2.22 2.61 -7.14
CA PHE A 99 1.07 1.97 -7.77
C PHE A 99 1.06 2.12 -9.29
N SER A 100 1.69 3.16 -9.84
CA SER A 100 1.84 3.33 -11.30
C SER A 100 2.55 2.15 -11.98
N PHE A 101 3.36 1.40 -11.23
CA PHE A 101 3.92 0.14 -11.69
C PHE A 101 2.83 -0.87 -12.11
N GLY A 102 1.65 -0.81 -11.49
CA GLY A 102 0.50 -1.64 -11.83
C GLY A 102 -0.14 -1.32 -13.17
N ASP A 103 0.02 -0.11 -13.71
CA ASP A 103 -0.67 0.33 -14.93
C ASP A 103 -0.31 -0.55 -16.13
N ASN A 104 0.95 -0.93 -16.29
CA ASN A 104 1.37 -1.86 -17.35
C ASN A 104 0.72 -3.25 -17.22
N ILE A 105 0.35 -3.65 -16.03
CA ILE A 105 -0.31 -4.93 -15.74
C ILE A 105 -1.80 -4.82 -16.07
N LEU A 106 -2.42 -3.67 -15.74
CA LEU A 106 -3.81 -3.38 -16.12
C LEU A 106 -3.97 -3.35 -17.63
N ASP A 107 -3.04 -2.73 -18.35
CA ASP A 107 -3.02 -2.71 -19.84
C ASP A 107 -2.90 -4.12 -20.43
N GLY A 108 -2.25 -5.05 -19.72
CA GLY A 108 -2.14 -6.46 -20.06
C GLY A 108 -3.32 -7.34 -19.63
N GLY A 109 -4.45 -6.73 -19.19
CA GLY A 109 -5.66 -7.44 -18.75
C GLY A 109 -5.69 -7.81 -17.26
N GLY A 110 -4.68 -7.44 -16.48
CA GLY A 110 -4.71 -7.57 -15.03
C GLY A 110 -5.70 -6.60 -14.37
N ARG A 111 -6.02 -6.80 -13.10
CA ARG A 111 -6.89 -5.89 -12.35
C ARG A 111 -6.46 -5.75 -10.90
N TRP A 112 -6.76 -4.61 -10.29
CA TRP A 112 -6.60 -4.42 -8.86
C TRP A 112 -7.57 -5.31 -8.07
N GLU A 113 -7.05 -6.03 -7.09
CA GLU A 113 -7.85 -6.84 -6.16
C GLU A 113 -7.92 -6.21 -4.77
N THR A 114 -6.79 -5.76 -4.24
CA THR A 114 -6.77 -5.07 -2.94
C THR A 114 -5.73 -3.97 -2.92
N ALA A 115 -5.97 -2.96 -2.10
CA ALA A 115 -4.96 -1.99 -1.70
C ALA A 115 -5.24 -1.53 -0.28
N GLY A 116 -4.20 -1.10 0.44
CA GLY A 116 -4.38 -0.59 1.79
C GLY A 116 -3.10 -0.20 2.48
N SER A 117 -3.26 0.27 3.72
CA SER A 117 -2.16 0.57 4.61
C SER A 117 -2.33 -0.09 5.97
N ILE A 118 -1.21 -0.43 6.59
CA ILE A 118 -1.12 -1.02 7.92
C ILE A 118 -0.13 -0.24 8.79
N LYS A 119 -0.12 -0.53 10.09
CA LYS A 119 0.79 0.08 11.07
C LYS A 119 0.69 1.61 11.10
N GLY A 120 -0.53 2.15 11.01
CA GLY A 120 -0.75 3.59 11.01
C GLY A 120 -0.17 4.30 9.79
N GLY A 121 -0.30 3.71 8.60
CA GLY A 121 0.19 4.27 7.34
C GLY A 121 1.67 4.01 7.05
N ARG A 122 2.41 3.35 7.94
CA ARG A 122 3.84 3.10 7.73
C ARG A 122 4.13 2.13 6.61
N VAL A 123 3.26 1.16 6.38
CA VAL A 123 3.38 0.17 5.32
C VAL A 123 2.19 0.27 4.39
N VAL A 124 2.45 0.36 3.11
CA VAL A 124 1.45 0.42 2.04
C VAL A 124 1.61 -0.80 1.15
N PHE A 125 0.50 -1.37 0.73
CA PHE A 125 0.47 -2.56 -0.12
C PHE A 125 -0.66 -2.49 -1.15
N GLY A 126 -0.47 -3.24 -2.24
CA GLY A 126 -1.51 -3.48 -3.23
C GLY A 126 -1.34 -4.86 -3.86
N SER A 127 -2.44 -5.47 -4.28
CA SER A 127 -2.42 -6.73 -5.04
C SER A 127 -3.18 -6.60 -6.34
N LEU A 128 -2.59 -7.14 -7.40
CA LEU A 128 -3.19 -7.22 -8.73
C LEU A 128 -3.41 -8.69 -9.09
N ALA A 129 -4.59 -9.03 -9.56
CA ALA A 129 -4.81 -10.30 -10.23
C ALA A 129 -4.23 -10.25 -11.63
N LEU A 130 -3.44 -11.25 -11.99
CA LEU A 130 -2.92 -11.45 -13.32
C LEU A 130 -3.91 -12.33 -14.12
N GLU A 131 -4.03 -12.13 -15.42
CA GLU A 131 -4.91 -12.97 -16.29
C GLU A 131 -4.49 -14.45 -16.37
N ARG A 132 -3.42 -14.84 -15.70
CA ARG A 132 -2.92 -16.21 -15.73
C ARG A 132 -3.64 -17.09 -14.72
N GLU A 133 -4.54 -17.92 -15.23
CA GLU A 133 -5.07 -19.05 -14.48
C GLU A 133 -4.32 -20.33 -14.89
N THR A 134 -3.89 -21.11 -13.90
CA THR A 134 -3.28 -22.42 -14.13
C THR A 134 -4.24 -23.48 -13.62
N VAL A 135 -4.71 -24.36 -14.49
CA VAL A 135 -5.53 -25.51 -14.07
C VAL A 135 -4.60 -26.66 -13.73
N LEU A 136 -4.62 -27.07 -12.47
CA LEU A 136 -3.95 -28.26 -11.99
C LEU A 136 -4.88 -29.44 -12.15
N ASP A 137 -4.34 -30.57 -12.69
CA ASP A 137 -5.08 -31.81 -12.93
C ASP A 137 -6.38 -31.62 -13.75
N PRO A 138 -6.29 -31.22 -15.04
CA PRO A 138 -7.47 -30.95 -15.86
C PRO A 138 -8.37 -32.17 -16.11
N ASN A 139 -7.87 -33.38 -15.83
CA ASN A 139 -8.63 -34.64 -15.95
C ASN A 139 -9.23 -35.12 -14.60
N GLY A 140 -8.97 -34.40 -13.50
CA GLY A 140 -9.48 -34.69 -12.16
C GLY A 140 -10.41 -33.59 -11.64
N VAL A 141 -10.06 -32.98 -10.51
CA VAL A 141 -10.90 -31.99 -9.80
C VAL A 141 -10.88 -30.60 -10.44
N SER A 142 -10.11 -30.37 -11.50
CA SER A 142 -9.97 -29.07 -12.21
C SER A 142 -9.69 -27.91 -11.24
N ASP A 143 -8.58 -28.01 -10.54
CA ASP A 143 -8.21 -27.03 -9.53
C ASP A 143 -7.59 -25.78 -10.18
N VAL A 144 -8.25 -24.64 -10.04
CA VAL A 144 -7.83 -23.37 -10.65
C VAL A 144 -6.95 -22.60 -9.67
N VAL A 145 -5.71 -22.35 -10.07
CA VAL A 145 -4.77 -21.47 -9.34
C VAL A 145 -4.74 -20.11 -10.00
N LYS A 146 -5.14 -19.09 -9.26
CA LYS A 146 -5.02 -17.69 -9.66
C LYS A 146 -3.67 -17.13 -9.23
N THR A 147 -3.11 -16.28 -10.07
CA THR A 147 -1.81 -15.66 -9.80
C THR A 147 -2.01 -14.19 -9.50
N TYR A 148 -1.41 -13.75 -8.41
CA TYR A 148 -1.43 -12.34 -7.98
C TYR A 148 -0.02 -11.77 -7.96
N LEU A 149 0.09 -10.50 -8.28
CA LEU A 149 1.27 -9.69 -7.99
C LEU A 149 0.98 -8.86 -6.75
N LEU A 150 1.79 -9.04 -5.71
CA LEU A 150 1.78 -8.20 -4.52
C LEU A 150 2.89 -7.16 -4.64
N ILE A 151 2.54 -5.89 -4.46
CA ILE A 151 3.48 -4.78 -4.32
C ILE A 151 3.37 -4.19 -2.93
N ASN A 152 4.50 -3.83 -2.33
CA ASN A 152 4.50 -3.14 -1.03
C ASN A 152 5.77 -2.32 -0.80
N THR A 153 5.66 -1.37 0.10
CA THR A 153 6.78 -0.57 0.60
C THR A 153 6.50 -0.08 2.01
N SER A 154 7.51 0.51 2.66
CA SER A 154 7.29 1.23 3.91
C SER A 154 7.77 2.67 3.84
N HIS A 155 7.06 3.55 4.53
CA HIS A 155 7.42 4.97 4.67
C HIS A 155 8.33 5.23 5.88
N ASP A 156 8.56 4.26 6.74
CA ASP A 156 9.48 4.34 7.88
C ASP A 156 10.87 3.75 7.60
N GLY A 157 11.12 3.31 6.36
CA GLY A 157 12.38 2.70 5.94
C GLY A 157 12.57 1.25 6.42
N SER A 158 11.56 0.62 7.02
CA SER A 158 11.65 -0.78 7.52
C SER A 158 11.57 -1.83 6.43
N ILE A 159 10.94 -1.51 5.31
CA ILE A 159 10.75 -2.42 4.16
C ILE A 159 11.12 -1.68 2.88
N ALA A 160 11.99 -2.28 2.06
CA ALA A 160 12.26 -1.79 0.72
C ALA A 160 11.06 -1.99 -0.19
N ILE A 161 11.04 -1.31 -1.35
CA ILE A 161 10.04 -1.58 -2.39
C ILE A 161 10.16 -3.05 -2.80
N GLN A 162 9.06 -3.76 -2.76
CA GLN A 162 8.97 -5.18 -3.09
C GLN A 162 7.85 -5.45 -4.06
N ALA A 163 8.09 -6.35 -4.99
CA ALA A 163 7.09 -6.94 -5.86
C ALA A 163 7.26 -8.47 -5.83
N SER A 164 6.20 -9.21 -5.56
CA SER A 164 6.23 -10.66 -5.47
C SER A 164 5.01 -11.30 -6.12
N ILE A 165 5.23 -12.43 -6.77
CA ILE A 165 4.16 -13.22 -7.38
C ILE A 165 3.69 -14.25 -6.34
N THR A 166 2.39 -14.29 -6.11
CA THR A 166 1.75 -15.19 -5.16
C THR A 166 0.65 -15.98 -5.85
N PRO A 167 0.81 -17.31 -6.00
CA PRO A 167 -0.27 -18.17 -6.44
C PRO A 167 -1.28 -18.40 -5.30
N VAL A 168 -2.56 -18.30 -5.61
CA VAL A 168 -3.67 -18.55 -4.66
C VAL A 168 -4.59 -19.61 -5.25
N ARG A 169 -4.88 -20.62 -4.45
CA ARG A 169 -5.71 -21.78 -4.78
C ARG A 169 -7.13 -21.60 -4.23
#